data_48bb001ce4692b073004f01ece7a1bce
#
_entry.id   48bb001ce4692b073004f01ece7a1bce
#
_cell.length_a   1.000
_cell.length_b   1.000
_cell.length_c   1.000
_cell.angle_alpha   90.00
_cell.angle_beta   90.00
_cell.angle_gamma   90.00
#
_symmetry.space_group_name_H-M   'P 1'
#
loop_
_entity.id
_entity.type
_entity.pdbx_description
1 polymer ?
#
loop_
_entity_poly.entity_id
_entity_poly.type
_entity_poly.pdbx_seq_one_letter_code
_entity_poly.pdbx_strand_id
1 'polypeptide(L)'
;MSGVSRRRLLTATASAGALGALSACSANDWSVSGKGDANASAHKRPAKLIGDGSTADTGAQPGQPKAERLKPGERPPQFVVFSWDGAGELSNKLFSRFRTIAAEHDASMTFFLSGIYTLPESKKHLYRPPQHPVGASAIGYLSDRHIHATLQQIRAAWLEGHEIGTHFNGHFCGTDGVRRWSPAEWRSEIEQATRFVTEWKTNTGFTDLQPLPFDYRKELIGGRTPCLEGQANLLPTAAELGWKYDASSPGGLQIWPGKVQGGRIWDFPLQSIPFPGHSFQVLSMDYNLMANQSNANPLGDRAQYAAWRAQARDSYLAGFRRAYESNRAPFFIGNHFERWNGGIYMDAVEQAITRIATHDDVRMVSFRQLVQWLEAQDPAVLRKLRTLNPGQSPLGGWAEFLGTAASPSDTAAS
;
A
#
# COMPACT_ATOMS: atom_id res chain seq x y z
N MET A 1 -29.72 -33.33 -42.89
CA MET A 1 -29.49 -34.77 -42.69
C MET A 1 -28.76 -34.88 -41.41
N SER A 2 -29.47 -35.15 -40.36
CA SER A 2 -29.65 -36.38 -39.57
C SER A 2 -28.30 -36.84 -38.96
N GLY A 3 -28.09 -37.07 -37.72
CA GLY A 3 -28.98 -37.19 -36.57
C GLY A 3 -28.26 -37.93 -35.44
N VAL A 4 -28.73 -37.68 -34.20
CA VAL A 4 -28.95 -38.65 -33.13
C VAL A 4 -27.75 -39.08 -32.27
N SER A 5 -27.57 -38.53 -31.06
CA SER A 5 -28.09 -39.01 -29.74
C SER A 5 -27.63 -40.41 -29.29
N ARG A 6 -27.04 -40.52 -28.08
CA ARG A 6 -27.57 -41.31 -26.98
C ARG A 6 -26.74 -41.30 -25.70
N ARG A 7 -27.43 -40.92 -24.64
CA ARG A 7 -27.23 -41.15 -23.21
C ARG A 7 -26.82 -42.58 -22.87
N ARG A 8 -26.10 -42.76 -21.77
CA ARG A 8 -26.43 -43.78 -20.74
C ARG A 8 -26.00 -43.33 -19.35
N LEU A 9 -26.99 -43.25 -18.47
CA LEU A 9 -26.93 -43.32 -17.02
C LEU A 9 -26.43 -44.70 -16.58
N LEU A 10 -25.76 -44.73 -15.44
CA LEU A 10 -25.83 -45.89 -14.51
C LEU A 10 -25.79 -45.35 -13.08
N THR A 11 -26.88 -45.58 -12.41
CA THR A 11 -27.17 -45.50 -10.97
C THR A 11 -26.83 -46.83 -10.31
N ALA A 12 -26.35 -46.79 -9.06
CA ALA A 12 -26.56 -47.78 -7.99
C ALA A 12 -26.01 -47.22 -6.68
N THR A 13 -26.82 -46.81 -5.79
CA THR A 13 -27.55 -47.41 -4.66
C THR A 13 -26.78 -47.54 -3.35
N ALA A 14 -27.37 -46.90 -2.42
CA ALA A 14 -27.24 -46.73 -1.01
C ALA A 14 -26.88 -47.97 -0.17
N SER A 15 -26.27 -47.76 0.99
CA SER A 15 -26.60 -48.50 2.20
C SER A 15 -26.40 -47.62 3.42
N ALA A 16 -27.40 -47.63 4.27
CA ALA A 16 -27.54 -46.89 5.51
C ALA A 16 -26.95 -47.69 6.70
N GLY A 17 -26.67 -46.99 7.80
CA GLY A 17 -26.40 -47.61 9.10
C GLY A 17 -25.78 -46.59 10.07
N ALA A 18 -26.58 -45.89 10.77
CA ALA A 18 -27.04 -45.95 12.17
C ALA A 18 -26.12 -45.28 13.21
N LEU A 19 -26.63 -44.19 13.77
CA LEU A 19 -26.74 -43.81 15.21
C LEU A 19 -25.56 -44.06 16.18
N GLY A 20 -25.13 -42.98 16.81
CA GLY A 20 -24.54 -43.08 18.14
C GLY A 20 -23.84 -41.85 18.67
N ALA A 21 -24.58 -41.11 19.52
CA ALA A 21 -24.10 -40.43 20.73
C ALA A 21 -23.22 -39.18 20.69
N LEU A 22 -23.80 -38.13 21.20
CA LEU A 22 -23.26 -36.95 21.88
C LEU A 22 -22.01 -37.22 22.72
N SER A 23 -20.99 -36.42 22.57
CA SER A 23 -20.16 -35.98 23.70
C SER A 23 -19.53 -34.63 23.40
N ALA A 24 -19.76 -33.70 24.30
CA ALA A 24 -19.20 -32.38 24.39
C ALA A 24 -17.72 -32.41 24.85
N CYS A 25 -17.07 -31.28 24.71
CA CYS A 25 -15.76 -30.86 25.29
C CYS A 25 -14.53 -31.32 24.49
N SER A 26 -13.77 -30.40 23.94
CA SER A 26 -12.84 -29.56 24.67
C SER A 26 -12.11 -28.62 23.74
N ALA A 27 -11.98 -27.40 24.18
CA ALA A 27 -11.05 -26.40 23.64
C ALA A 27 -9.63 -26.97 23.71
N ASN A 28 -8.91 -26.94 22.60
CA ASN A 28 -7.47 -27.12 22.61
C ASN A 28 -6.80 -25.75 22.59
N ASP A 29 -6.31 -25.39 23.76
CA ASP A 29 -5.29 -24.38 23.98
C ASP A 29 -4.05 -24.71 23.15
N TRP A 30 -3.71 -23.81 22.23
CA TRP A 30 -2.36 -23.73 21.70
C TRP A 30 -1.61 -22.64 22.47
N SER A 31 -0.96 -23.06 23.54
CA SER A 31 0.03 -22.25 24.25
C SER A 31 1.32 -22.22 23.46
N VAL A 32 1.58 -21.09 22.79
CA VAL A 32 2.92 -20.73 22.34
C VAL A 32 3.63 -20.13 23.55
N SER A 33 4.62 -20.82 24.09
CA SER A 33 5.49 -20.33 25.14
C SER A 33 6.52 -19.34 24.54
N GLY A 34 6.18 -18.06 24.57
CA GLY A 34 7.11 -16.95 24.41
C GLY A 34 7.21 -16.21 25.73
N LYS A 35 8.36 -16.30 26.39
CA LYS A 35 8.68 -15.48 27.57
C LYS A 35 8.75 -14.03 27.16
N GLY A 36 7.81 -13.22 27.57
CA GLY A 36 7.80 -11.77 27.45
C GLY A 36 6.85 -11.20 28.49
N ASP A 37 7.36 -10.32 29.30
CA ASP A 37 6.82 -9.75 30.52
C ASP A 37 5.34 -9.39 30.47
N ALA A 38 4.57 -10.07 31.32
CA ALA A 38 3.24 -9.69 31.74
C ALA A 38 3.35 -8.47 32.68
N ASN A 39 3.08 -7.27 32.19
CA ASN A 39 2.38 -6.20 32.91
C ASN A 39 2.27 -4.94 32.03
N ALA A 40 1.29 -4.93 31.14
CA ALA A 40 0.66 -3.70 30.68
C ALA A 40 -0.79 -4.01 30.38
N SER A 41 -1.58 -4.06 31.43
CA SER A 41 -3.02 -3.88 31.37
C SER A 41 -3.26 -2.43 30.89
N ALA A 42 -3.04 -2.19 29.60
CA ALA A 42 -3.45 -0.96 28.97
C ALA A 42 -4.96 -0.90 29.06
N HIS A 43 -5.50 -0.10 29.94
CA HIS A 43 -6.89 0.26 29.99
C HIS A 43 -7.28 0.70 28.57
N LYS A 44 -7.99 -0.17 27.82
CA LYS A 44 -8.56 0.20 26.52
C LYS A 44 -9.49 1.36 26.77
N ARG A 45 -9.07 2.58 26.43
CA ARG A 45 -9.96 3.73 26.44
C ARG A 45 -11.19 3.36 25.61
N PRO A 46 -12.41 3.66 26.10
CA PRO A 46 -13.59 3.42 25.28
C PRO A 46 -13.43 4.19 23.97
N ALA A 47 -13.75 3.54 22.85
CA ALA A 47 -13.68 4.14 21.52
C ALA A 47 -14.57 5.41 21.50
N LYS A 48 -13.97 6.56 21.15
CA LYS A 48 -14.72 7.81 21.01
C LYS A 48 -15.21 7.93 19.56
N LEU A 49 -16.53 7.81 19.36
CA LEU A 49 -17.15 8.02 18.06
C LEU A 49 -16.89 9.45 17.54
N ILE A 50 -16.70 9.59 16.24
CA ILE A 50 -16.46 10.86 15.55
C ILE A 50 -17.58 11.07 14.54
N GLY A 51 -18.11 12.32 14.49
CA GLY A 51 -19.15 12.70 13.54
C GLY A 51 -20.41 11.83 13.65
N ASP A 52 -20.83 11.23 12.54
CA ASP A 52 -21.99 10.34 12.45
C ASP A 52 -21.70 8.90 12.97
N GLY A 53 -20.54 8.66 13.52
CA GLY A 53 -20.11 7.35 13.99
C GLY A 53 -19.53 6.44 12.89
N SER A 54 -19.23 6.98 11.72
CA SER A 54 -18.50 6.28 10.66
C SER A 54 -17.05 5.93 11.07
N THR A 55 -16.45 6.77 11.89
CA THR A 55 -15.09 6.63 12.42
C THR A 55 -15.08 6.79 13.93
N ALA A 56 -14.01 6.31 14.58
CA ALA A 56 -13.82 6.42 16.02
C ALA A 56 -12.35 6.61 16.35
N ASP A 57 -12.04 7.37 17.39
CA ASP A 57 -10.68 7.41 17.95
C ASP A 57 -10.55 6.25 18.97
N THR A 58 -9.78 5.24 18.61
CA THR A 58 -9.47 4.09 19.48
C THR A 58 -8.09 4.17 20.09
N GLY A 59 -7.37 5.28 19.87
CA GLY A 59 -5.99 5.46 20.31
C GLY A 59 -4.96 5.13 19.23
N ALA A 60 -3.75 4.81 19.66
CA ALA A 60 -2.66 4.49 18.75
C ALA A 60 -2.95 3.22 17.93
N GLN A 61 -2.50 3.22 16.69
CA GLN A 61 -2.60 2.04 15.83
C GLN A 61 -1.82 0.87 16.43
N PRO A 62 -2.43 -0.35 16.49
CA PRO A 62 -1.71 -1.55 16.92
C PRO A 62 -0.58 -1.94 15.98
N GLY A 63 0.35 -2.77 16.47
CA GLY A 63 1.39 -3.38 15.63
C GLY A 63 2.43 -2.41 15.06
N GLN A 64 2.51 -1.17 15.56
CA GLN A 64 3.50 -0.22 15.06
C GLN A 64 4.88 -0.50 15.67
N PRO A 65 5.93 -0.72 14.84
CA PRO A 65 7.27 -0.93 15.33
C PRO A 65 7.83 0.35 15.95
N LYS A 66 8.67 0.20 16.96
CA LYS A 66 9.42 1.32 17.49
C LYS A 66 10.51 1.73 16.49
N ALA A 67 10.50 3.00 16.12
CA ALA A 67 11.54 3.55 15.27
C ALA A 67 12.84 3.66 16.07
N GLU A 68 13.87 2.93 15.65
CA GLU A 68 15.19 2.93 16.29
C GLU A 68 16.19 3.73 15.44
N ARG A 69 17.07 4.45 16.11
CA ARG A 69 18.19 5.14 15.45
C ARG A 69 19.28 4.14 15.10
N LEU A 70 19.88 4.34 13.93
CA LEU A 70 21.11 3.63 13.58
C LEU A 70 22.21 3.98 14.58
N LYS A 71 22.91 2.97 15.02
CA LYS A 71 24.15 3.13 15.79
C LYS A 71 25.29 3.56 14.84
N PRO A 72 26.30 4.24 15.34
CA PRO A 72 27.48 4.54 14.53
C PRO A 72 28.05 3.28 13.87
N GLY A 73 28.25 3.31 12.56
CA GLY A 73 28.76 2.18 11.78
C GLY A 73 27.77 1.08 11.46
N GLU A 74 26.52 1.18 11.92
CA GLU A 74 25.50 0.19 11.65
C GLU A 74 24.98 0.27 10.21
N ARG A 75 24.89 -0.89 9.57
CA ARG A 75 24.27 -0.99 8.24
C ARG A 75 22.76 -0.79 8.35
N PRO A 76 22.14 0.10 7.55
CA PRO A 76 20.69 0.26 7.56
C PRO A 76 19.97 -1.05 7.16
N PRO A 77 18.80 -1.36 7.75
CA PRO A 77 17.95 -2.42 7.24
C PRO A 77 17.50 -2.09 5.81
N GLN A 78 17.17 -3.10 5.02
CA GLN A 78 16.55 -2.88 3.73
C GLN A 78 15.05 -2.68 3.90
N PHE A 79 14.59 -1.47 3.70
CA PHE A 79 13.16 -1.18 3.66
C PHE A 79 12.57 -1.51 2.30
N VAL A 80 11.42 -2.18 2.30
CA VAL A 80 10.59 -2.40 1.12
C VAL A 80 9.17 -1.97 1.45
N VAL A 81 8.57 -1.14 0.60
CA VAL A 81 7.19 -0.69 0.76
C VAL A 81 6.36 -1.21 -0.41
N PHE A 82 5.38 -2.04 -0.09
CA PHE A 82 4.33 -2.44 -1.03
C PHE A 82 3.12 -1.54 -0.83
N SER A 83 2.67 -0.92 -1.90
CA SER A 83 1.54 0.00 -1.88
C SER A 83 0.51 -0.35 -2.95
N TRP A 84 -0.76 -0.03 -2.69
CA TRP A 84 -1.90 -0.46 -3.48
C TRP A 84 -2.79 0.73 -3.81
N ASP A 85 -2.93 1.04 -5.10
CA ASP A 85 -3.73 2.15 -5.59
C ASP A 85 -5.18 1.72 -5.78
N GLY A 86 -6.13 2.56 -5.38
CA GLY A 86 -7.55 2.25 -5.48
C GLY A 86 -7.98 1.09 -4.58
N ALA A 87 -7.59 1.15 -3.29
CA ALA A 87 -7.85 0.07 -2.34
C ALA A 87 -9.35 -0.21 -2.14
N GLY A 88 -9.87 -1.18 -2.88
CA GLY A 88 -11.25 -1.68 -2.78
C GLY A 88 -11.31 -3.18 -2.76
N GLU A 89 -12.25 -3.77 -2.01
CA GLU A 89 -12.49 -5.21 -2.00
C GLU A 89 -13.55 -5.59 -3.01
N LEU A 90 -13.12 -6.14 -4.13
CA LEU A 90 -14.00 -6.62 -5.19
C LEU A 90 -14.23 -8.13 -5.10
N SER A 91 -14.97 -8.68 -6.06
CA SER A 91 -15.21 -10.13 -6.14
C SER A 91 -13.93 -10.96 -6.37
N ASN A 92 -12.85 -10.31 -6.82
CA ASN A 92 -11.53 -10.93 -7.01
C ASN A 92 -10.79 -11.21 -5.69
N LYS A 93 -11.24 -10.63 -4.57
CA LYS A 93 -10.68 -10.82 -3.23
C LYS A 93 -9.20 -10.45 -3.07
N LEU A 94 -8.72 -9.48 -3.85
CA LEU A 94 -7.30 -9.13 -3.85
C LEU A 94 -6.88 -8.34 -2.61
N PHE A 95 -7.72 -7.44 -2.08
CA PHE A 95 -7.39 -6.71 -0.87
C PHE A 95 -7.21 -7.69 0.32
N SER A 96 -8.19 -8.56 0.55
CA SER A 96 -8.10 -9.57 1.61
C SER A 96 -6.94 -10.56 1.38
N ARG A 97 -6.67 -10.98 0.12
CA ARG A 97 -5.52 -11.83 -0.22
C ARG A 97 -4.20 -11.21 0.24
N PHE A 98 -3.95 -9.94 -0.10
CA PHE A 98 -2.68 -9.31 0.23
C PHE A 98 -2.54 -8.93 1.70
N ARG A 99 -3.63 -8.74 2.44
CA ARG A 99 -3.58 -8.67 3.90
C ARG A 99 -3.14 -10.01 4.50
N THR A 100 -3.67 -11.14 4.00
CA THR A 100 -3.25 -12.47 4.44
C THR A 100 -1.76 -12.70 4.16
N ILE A 101 -1.29 -12.41 2.94
CA ILE A 101 0.13 -12.51 2.58
C ILE A 101 1.01 -11.62 3.47
N ALA A 102 0.55 -10.41 3.78
CA ALA A 102 1.27 -9.53 4.68
C ALA A 102 1.43 -10.13 6.09
N ALA A 103 0.37 -10.72 6.63
CA ALA A 103 0.41 -11.38 7.93
C ALA A 103 1.33 -12.62 7.95
N GLU A 104 1.38 -13.39 6.86
CA GLU A 104 2.26 -14.55 6.72
C GLU A 104 3.75 -14.18 6.71
N HIS A 105 4.07 -12.94 6.36
CA HIS A 105 5.45 -12.47 6.20
C HIS A 105 5.83 -11.30 7.13
N ASP A 106 5.08 -11.07 8.19
CA ASP A 106 5.29 -9.96 9.15
C ASP A 106 5.49 -8.61 8.44
N ALA A 107 4.66 -8.34 7.42
CA ALA A 107 4.75 -7.16 6.58
C ALA A 107 3.63 -6.16 6.89
N SER A 108 3.96 -4.87 6.85
CA SER A 108 2.97 -3.80 6.77
C SER A 108 2.95 -3.21 5.36
N MET A 109 1.76 -2.87 4.87
CA MET A 109 1.54 -2.30 3.54
C MET A 109 0.85 -0.95 3.63
N THR A 110 0.87 -0.17 2.55
CA THR A 110 0.07 1.05 2.41
C THR A 110 -1.03 0.84 1.39
N PHE A 111 -2.26 1.10 1.81
CA PHE A 111 -3.46 1.04 0.97
C PHE A 111 -3.94 2.45 0.67
N PHE A 112 -3.79 2.90 -0.58
CA PHE A 112 -4.28 4.19 -1.03
C PHE A 112 -5.75 4.06 -1.46
N LEU A 113 -6.65 4.53 -0.59
CA LEU A 113 -8.08 4.43 -0.76
C LEU A 113 -8.60 5.52 -1.72
N SER A 114 -9.38 5.13 -2.73
CA SER A 114 -10.23 6.08 -3.45
C SER A 114 -11.48 6.39 -2.63
N GLY A 115 -11.70 7.65 -2.26
CA GLY A 115 -12.79 8.03 -1.35
C GLY A 115 -14.18 7.64 -1.88
N ILE A 116 -14.39 7.69 -3.19
CA ILE A 116 -15.66 7.24 -3.81
C ILE A 116 -15.93 5.74 -3.62
N TYR A 117 -14.95 4.94 -3.21
CA TYR A 117 -15.17 3.54 -2.86
C TYR A 117 -15.89 3.33 -1.53
N THR A 118 -16.17 4.41 -0.82
CA THR A 118 -17.05 4.43 0.36
C THR A 118 -18.37 5.19 0.09
N LEU A 119 -18.61 5.61 -1.16
CA LEU A 119 -19.78 6.37 -1.58
C LEU A 119 -20.63 5.53 -2.56
N PRO A 120 -21.90 5.21 -2.24
CA PRO A 120 -22.79 4.53 -3.18
C PRO A 120 -23.01 5.34 -4.46
N GLU A 121 -23.16 4.68 -5.59
CA GLU A 121 -23.44 5.37 -6.87
C GLU A 121 -24.73 6.18 -6.81
N SER A 122 -25.75 5.74 -6.07
CA SER A 122 -26.99 6.48 -5.83
C SER A 122 -26.75 7.85 -5.17
N LYS A 123 -25.60 8.03 -4.53
CA LYS A 123 -25.17 9.27 -3.84
C LYS A 123 -24.06 10.01 -4.62
N LYS A 124 -23.76 9.64 -5.86
CA LYS A 124 -22.70 10.26 -6.66
C LYS A 124 -22.84 11.78 -6.82
N HIS A 125 -24.05 12.34 -6.70
CA HIS A 125 -24.28 13.77 -6.71
C HIS A 125 -23.60 14.55 -5.54
N LEU A 126 -23.11 13.84 -4.51
CA LEU A 126 -22.31 14.40 -3.44
C LEU A 126 -20.85 14.63 -3.83
N TYR A 127 -20.37 13.94 -4.88
CA TYR A 127 -19.03 14.15 -5.42
C TYR A 127 -19.05 15.26 -6.47
N ARG A 128 -18.25 16.29 -6.25
CA ARG A 128 -18.07 17.46 -7.11
C ARG A 128 -16.61 17.53 -7.55
N PRO A 129 -16.22 16.70 -8.54
CA PRO A 129 -14.84 16.68 -8.99
C PRO A 129 -14.46 18.04 -9.60
N PRO A 130 -13.23 18.53 -9.34
CA PRO A 130 -12.76 19.74 -10.00
C PRO A 130 -12.79 19.59 -11.52
N GLN A 131 -13.24 20.63 -12.21
CA GLN A 131 -13.28 20.73 -13.67
C GLN A 131 -14.11 19.67 -14.41
N HIS A 132 -14.89 18.85 -13.68
CA HIS A 132 -15.74 17.81 -14.28
C HIS A 132 -17.19 17.91 -13.77
N PRO A 133 -18.17 17.33 -14.47
CA PRO A 133 -19.56 17.30 -14.03
C PRO A 133 -19.74 16.62 -12.66
N VAL A 134 -20.75 17.06 -11.92
CA VAL A 134 -21.10 16.47 -10.62
C VAL A 134 -21.31 14.95 -10.77
N GLY A 135 -20.67 14.18 -9.90
CA GLY A 135 -20.75 12.72 -9.91
C GLY A 135 -19.92 12.03 -11.01
N ALA A 136 -19.19 12.77 -11.84
CA ALA A 136 -18.30 12.17 -12.82
C ALA A 136 -17.11 11.46 -12.13
N SER A 137 -16.66 10.37 -12.72
CA SER A 137 -15.47 9.63 -12.30
C SER A 137 -14.89 8.85 -13.47
N ALA A 138 -13.58 8.76 -13.58
CA ALA A 138 -12.89 7.94 -14.57
C ALA A 138 -12.78 6.46 -14.12
N ILE A 139 -13.02 6.19 -12.84
CA ILE A 139 -13.17 4.83 -12.28
C ILE A 139 -14.61 4.61 -11.83
N GLY A 140 -15.04 3.35 -11.77
CA GLY A 140 -16.41 3.01 -11.37
C GLY A 140 -16.68 3.24 -9.88
N TYR A 141 -17.92 3.60 -9.54
CA TYR A 141 -18.42 3.50 -8.17
C TYR A 141 -18.59 2.03 -7.81
N LEU A 142 -18.34 1.67 -6.56
CA LEU A 142 -18.55 0.31 -6.09
C LEU A 142 -20.04 0.05 -5.84
N SER A 143 -20.46 -1.20 -6.01
CA SER A 143 -21.77 -1.64 -5.52
C SER A 143 -21.80 -1.65 -4.00
N ASP A 144 -22.98 -1.55 -3.39
CA ASP A 144 -23.15 -1.55 -1.93
C ASP A 144 -22.46 -2.76 -1.28
N ARG A 145 -22.55 -3.93 -1.89
CA ARG A 145 -21.83 -5.15 -1.43
C ARG A 145 -20.31 -4.95 -1.41
N HIS A 146 -19.75 -4.33 -2.43
CA HIS A 146 -18.32 -4.08 -2.50
C HIS A 146 -17.88 -2.94 -1.57
N ILE A 147 -18.71 -1.89 -1.38
CA ILE A 147 -18.48 -0.85 -0.37
C ILE A 147 -18.43 -1.49 1.02
N HIS A 148 -19.43 -2.32 1.35
CA HIS A 148 -19.49 -3.04 2.62
C HIS A 148 -18.23 -3.88 2.87
N ALA A 149 -17.82 -4.69 1.88
CA ALA A 149 -16.59 -5.49 1.94
C ALA A 149 -15.33 -4.61 2.08
N THR A 150 -15.27 -3.50 1.33
CA THR A 150 -14.13 -2.55 1.40
C THR A 150 -13.98 -1.96 2.79
N LEU A 151 -15.07 -1.49 3.42
CA LEU A 151 -15.06 -0.95 4.77
C LEU A 151 -14.57 -1.99 5.81
N GLN A 152 -14.97 -3.25 5.65
CA GLN A 152 -14.46 -4.35 6.49
C GLN A 152 -12.95 -4.53 6.33
N GLN A 153 -12.45 -4.51 5.07
CA GLN A 153 -11.02 -4.67 4.81
C GLN A 153 -10.20 -3.49 5.32
N ILE A 154 -10.66 -2.25 5.12
CA ILE A 154 -10.00 -1.05 5.64
C ILE A 154 -9.87 -1.12 7.16
N ARG A 155 -10.98 -1.48 7.85
CA ARG A 155 -10.98 -1.64 9.31
C ARG A 155 -9.95 -2.69 9.76
N ALA A 156 -9.97 -3.85 9.13
CA ALA A 156 -9.08 -4.95 9.47
C ALA A 156 -7.62 -4.61 9.15
N ALA A 157 -7.34 -4.03 7.99
CA ALA A 157 -6.01 -3.59 7.60
C ALA A 157 -5.38 -2.62 8.61
N TRP A 158 -6.14 -1.63 9.08
CA TRP A 158 -5.62 -0.70 10.08
C TRP A 158 -5.34 -1.40 11.42
N LEU A 159 -6.21 -2.30 11.87
CA LEU A 159 -6.01 -3.07 13.10
C LEU A 159 -4.82 -4.03 13.02
N GLU A 160 -4.42 -4.43 11.83
CA GLU A 160 -3.23 -5.26 11.54
C GLU A 160 -1.95 -4.44 11.36
N GLY A 161 -2.01 -3.11 11.53
CA GLY A 161 -0.84 -2.24 11.45
C GLY A 161 -0.54 -1.67 10.06
N HIS A 162 -1.42 -1.90 9.07
CA HIS A 162 -1.28 -1.32 7.73
C HIS A 162 -1.73 0.14 7.69
N GLU A 163 -1.19 0.91 6.76
CA GLU A 163 -1.55 2.31 6.56
C GLU A 163 -2.70 2.46 5.56
N ILE A 164 -3.60 3.40 5.85
CA ILE A 164 -4.67 3.83 4.95
C ILE A 164 -4.39 5.25 4.49
N GLY A 165 -3.76 5.39 3.32
CA GLY A 165 -3.55 6.67 2.64
C GLY A 165 -4.68 7.01 1.69
N THR A 166 -4.48 8.01 0.79
CA THR A 166 -5.49 8.37 -0.22
C THR A 166 -4.99 8.18 -1.65
N HIS A 167 -5.89 7.70 -2.51
CA HIS A 167 -5.80 7.78 -3.96
C HIS A 167 -6.84 8.76 -4.52
N PHE A 168 -7.23 9.73 -3.69
CA PHE A 168 -8.24 10.76 -3.97
C PHE A 168 -9.62 10.15 -4.30
N ASN A 169 -10.26 10.54 -5.43
CA ASN A 169 -11.62 10.06 -5.74
C ASN A 169 -11.75 9.58 -7.19
N GLY A 170 -11.98 10.48 -8.14
CA GLY A 170 -12.47 10.17 -9.48
C GLY A 170 -11.42 9.74 -10.51
N HIS A 171 -10.14 9.74 -10.17
CA HIS A 171 -9.00 9.22 -10.97
C HIS A 171 -8.90 9.81 -12.38
N PHE A 172 -9.00 11.13 -12.52
CA PHE A 172 -8.88 11.81 -13.80
C PHE A 172 -7.41 11.99 -14.22
N CYS A 173 -7.09 11.60 -15.44
CA CYS A 173 -5.73 11.60 -15.98
C CYS A 173 -5.63 12.38 -17.28
N GLY A 174 -4.40 12.72 -17.68
CA GLY A 174 -4.10 13.32 -18.99
C GLY A 174 -4.43 14.81 -19.09
N THR A 175 -4.83 15.25 -20.29
CA THR A 175 -4.99 16.69 -20.61
C THR A 175 -6.05 17.38 -19.77
N ASP A 176 -7.12 16.68 -19.41
CA ASP A 176 -8.24 17.20 -18.62
C ASP A 176 -8.24 16.63 -17.20
N GLY A 177 -7.10 16.07 -16.77
CA GLY A 177 -6.95 15.40 -15.49
C GLY A 177 -6.30 16.24 -14.41
N VAL A 178 -5.93 15.55 -13.34
CA VAL A 178 -5.42 16.11 -12.08
C VAL A 178 -4.18 17.00 -12.21
N ARG A 179 -3.40 16.84 -13.29
CA ARG A 179 -2.20 17.68 -13.53
C ARG A 179 -2.52 19.17 -13.73
N ARG A 180 -3.76 19.51 -14.07
CA ARG A 180 -4.22 20.89 -14.28
C ARG A 180 -4.87 21.50 -13.05
N TRP A 181 -5.13 20.71 -12.01
CA TRP A 181 -5.81 21.19 -10.82
C TRP A 181 -4.96 22.19 -10.05
N SER A 182 -5.58 23.26 -9.64
CA SER A 182 -4.99 24.25 -8.74
C SER A 182 -4.84 23.70 -7.32
N PRO A 183 -4.05 24.34 -6.44
CA PRO A 183 -3.98 23.99 -5.03
C PRO A 183 -5.35 23.97 -4.32
N ALA A 184 -6.25 24.89 -4.68
CA ALA A 184 -7.61 24.94 -4.11
C ALA A 184 -8.47 23.75 -4.56
N GLU A 185 -8.34 23.33 -5.82
CA GLU A 185 -9.03 22.13 -6.34
C GLU A 185 -8.49 20.86 -5.71
N TRP A 186 -7.19 20.74 -5.50
CA TRP A 186 -6.61 19.64 -4.73
C TRP A 186 -7.10 19.60 -3.29
N ARG A 187 -7.23 20.77 -2.65
CA ARG A 187 -7.82 20.85 -1.31
C ARG A 187 -9.25 20.32 -1.30
N SER A 188 -10.07 20.77 -2.23
CA SER A 188 -11.47 20.32 -2.37
C SER A 188 -11.53 18.79 -2.58
N GLU A 189 -10.66 18.25 -3.41
CA GLU A 189 -10.61 16.80 -3.69
C GLU A 189 -10.24 15.99 -2.45
N ILE A 190 -9.23 16.41 -1.69
CA ILE A 190 -8.81 15.77 -0.43
C ILE A 190 -9.93 15.85 0.62
N GLU A 191 -10.58 17.01 0.76
CA GLU A 191 -11.67 17.21 1.69
C GLU A 191 -12.88 16.32 1.34
N GLN A 192 -13.20 16.16 0.06
CA GLN A 192 -14.26 15.26 -0.39
C GLN A 192 -13.90 13.81 -0.11
N ALA A 193 -12.67 13.35 -0.44
CA ALA A 193 -12.20 12.00 -0.11
C ALA A 193 -12.29 11.72 1.39
N THR A 194 -11.83 12.66 2.21
CA THR A 194 -11.92 12.56 3.67
C THR A 194 -13.36 12.46 4.15
N ARG A 195 -14.25 13.31 3.60
CA ARG A 195 -15.67 13.32 3.97
C ARG A 195 -16.35 11.99 3.63
N PHE A 196 -16.13 11.43 2.46
CA PHE A 196 -16.74 10.15 2.10
C PHE A 196 -16.34 9.02 3.06
N VAL A 197 -15.09 9.01 3.49
CA VAL A 197 -14.63 8.03 4.50
C VAL A 197 -15.19 8.31 5.89
N THR A 198 -15.34 9.57 6.29
CA THR A 198 -15.82 9.94 7.64
C THR A 198 -17.34 9.99 7.77
N GLU A 199 -18.07 9.86 6.67
CA GLU A 199 -19.54 9.90 6.61
C GLU A 199 -20.12 8.65 5.91
N TRP A 200 -19.38 7.54 5.84
CA TRP A 200 -19.84 6.36 5.13
C TRP A 200 -21.16 5.82 5.67
N LYS A 201 -21.42 5.89 6.99
CA LYS A 201 -22.69 5.45 7.58
C LYS A 201 -23.89 6.24 7.05
N THR A 202 -23.78 7.55 7.06
CA THR A 202 -24.82 8.46 6.51
C THR A 202 -25.02 8.23 5.02
N ASN A 203 -23.93 7.98 4.28
CA ASN A 203 -23.99 7.82 2.83
C ASN A 203 -24.56 6.46 2.42
N THR A 204 -24.21 5.38 3.12
CA THR A 204 -24.61 3.99 2.76
C THR A 204 -25.86 3.52 3.52
N GLY A 205 -26.11 4.02 4.72
CA GLY A 205 -27.13 3.51 5.60
C GLY A 205 -26.80 2.17 6.26
N PHE A 206 -25.56 1.66 6.16
CA PHE A 206 -25.18 0.40 6.81
C PHE A 206 -25.17 0.55 8.34
N THR A 207 -25.84 -0.39 9.02
CA THR A 207 -25.98 -0.40 10.47
C THR A 207 -25.23 -1.56 11.14
N ASP A 208 -24.83 -2.56 10.36
CA ASP A 208 -24.19 -3.79 10.80
C ASP A 208 -22.66 -3.70 10.86
N LEU A 209 -22.06 -2.65 10.28
CA LEU A 209 -20.62 -2.44 10.32
C LEU A 209 -20.17 -1.64 11.55
N GLN A 210 -19.05 -2.06 12.12
CA GLN A 210 -18.37 -1.28 13.16
C GLN A 210 -17.74 -0.02 12.56
N PRO A 211 -17.60 1.06 13.34
CA PRO A 211 -16.84 2.25 12.92
C PRO A 211 -15.42 1.88 12.47
N LEU A 212 -14.87 2.63 11.54
CA LEU A 212 -13.43 2.58 11.30
C LEU A 212 -12.70 3.01 12.58
N PRO A 213 -11.66 2.29 13.03
CA PRO A 213 -11.11 2.44 14.38
C PRO A 213 -10.14 3.63 14.52
N PHE A 214 -10.17 4.57 13.61
CA PHE A 214 -9.26 5.71 13.54
C PHE A 214 -9.99 7.01 13.16
N ASP A 215 -9.42 8.13 13.57
CA ASP A 215 -9.75 9.45 13.04
C ASP A 215 -9.06 9.63 11.69
N TYR A 216 -9.80 9.50 10.58
CA TYR A 216 -9.21 9.54 9.25
C TYR A 216 -8.52 10.87 8.94
N ARG A 217 -8.93 11.99 9.55
CA ARG A 217 -8.25 13.29 9.38
C ARG A 217 -6.83 13.29 9.96
N LYS A 218 -6.59 12.49 11.00
CA LYS A 218 -5.28 12.28 11.60
C LYS A 218 -4.52 11.13 10.96
N GLU A 219 -5.26 10.12 10.46
CA GLU A 219 -4.68 8.97 9.78
C GLU A 219 -4.08 9.35 8.42
N LEU A 220 -4.72 10.27 7.70
CA LEU A 220 -4.32 10.67 6.36
C LEU A 220 -3.07 11.58 6.41
N ILE A 221 -1.89 10.98 6.23
CA ILE A 221 -0.60 11.66 6.24
C ILE A 221 0.15 11.61 4.91
N GLY A 222 -0.48 11.07 3.86
CA GLY A 222 0.10 10.99 2.53
C GLY A 222 -0.81 10.28 1.53
N GLY A 223 -0.39 10.25 0.28
CA GLY A 223 -1.17 9.67 -0.81
C GLY A 223 -0.38 9.46 -2.08
N ARG A 224 -1.07 8.93 -3.07
CA ARG A 224 -0.58 8.81 -4.45
C ARG A 224 -1.61 9.39 -5.40
N THR A 225 -1.18 10.30 -6.29
CA THR A 225 -2.07 10.91 -7.28
C THR A 225 -2.42 9.93 -8.39
N PRO A 226 -3.62 10.05 -8.97
CA PRO A 226 -3.95 9.38 -10.21
C PRO A 226 -2.88 9.60 -11.28
N CYS A 227 -2.50 8.53 -11.96
CA CYS A 227 -1.53 8.56 -13.06
C CYS A 227 -0.18 9.21 -12.73
N LEU A 228 0.16 9.36 -11.45
CA LEU A 228 1.38 10.03 -10.98
C LEU A 228 1.50 11.48 -11.50
N GLU A 229 0.38 12.21 -11.57
CA GLU A 229 0.31 13.56 -12.13
C GLU A 229 -0.08 14.60 -11.07
N GLY A 230 0.25 15.85 -11.30
CA GLY A 230 -0.28 17.02 -10.56
C GLY A 230 0.46 17.41 -9.28
N GLN A 231 1.58 16.82 -8.95
CA GLN A 231 2.31 17.03 -7.68
C GLN A 231 2.66 18.50 -7.44
N ALA A 232 3.07 19.24 -8.46
CA ALA A 232 3.48 20.64 -8.30
C ALA A 232 2.41 21.49 -7.59
N ASN A 233 1.15 21.25 -7.88
CA ASN A 233 0.01 21.95 -7.28
C ASN A 233 -0.57 21.24 -6.06
N LEU A 234 -0.40 19.91 -5.94
CA LEU A 234 -0.80 19.14 -4.77
C LEU A 234 0.07 19.46 -3.56
N LEU A 235 1.39 19.45 -3.73
CA LEU A 235 2.35 19.49 -2.63
C LEU A 235 2.22 20.69 -1.69
N PRO A 236 1.95 21.93 -2.17
CA PRO A 236 1.67 23.06 -1.27
C PRO A 236 0.48 22.79 -0.34
N THR A 237 -0.63 22.32 -0.91
CA THR A 237 -1.83 21.97 -0.16
C THR A 237 -1.60 20.81 0.81
N ALA A 238 -0.91 19.77 0.38
CA ALA A 238 -0.56 18.63 1.22
C ALA A 238 0.28 19.08 2.43
N ALA A 239 1.24 19.97 2.22
CA ALA A 239 2.07 20.54 3.29
C ALA A 239 1.25 21.35 4.30
N GLU A 240 0.27 22.14 3.85
CA GLU A 240 -0.64 22.90 4.70
C GLU A 240 -1.57 21.98 5.51
N LEU A 241 -1.97 20.86 4.93
CA LEU A 241 -2.77 19.82 5.60
C LEU A 241 -1.94 18.93 6.55
N GLY A 242 -0.63 19.15 6.64
CA GLY A 242 0.24 18.43 7.56
C GLY A 242 0.66 17.05 7.07
N TRP A 243 0.55 16.78 5.77
CA TRP A 243 1.04 15.52 5.20
C TRP A 243 2.53 15.34 5.45
N LYS A 244 2.94 14.10 5.59
CA LYS A 244 4.30 13.71 5.89
C LYS A 244 5.06 13.22 4.67
N TYR A 245 4.34 12.66 3.69
CA TYR A 245 4.94 12.16 2.44
C TYR A 245 4.01 12.33 1.24
N ASP A 246 4.61 12.28 0.06
CA ASP A 246 3.96 12.08 -1.24
C ASP A 246 4.60 10.89 -1.94
N ALA A 247 3.78 10.00 -2.51
CA ALA A 247 4.24 8.81 -3.21
C ALA A 247 3.92 8.87 -4.72
N SER A 248 3.80 10.08 -5.28
CA SER A 248 3.28 10.31 -6.63
C SER A 248 4.37 10.55 -7.68
N SER A 249 5.63 10.82 -7.29
CA SER A 249 6.69 11.11 -8.25
C SER A 249 7.04 9.89 -9.10
N PRO A 250 6.99 9.98 -10.45
CA PRO A 250 7.34 8.87 -11.33
C PRO A 250 8.83 8.83 -11.67
N GLY A 251 9.37 7.65 -11.96
CA GLY A 251 10.70 7.49 -12.54
C GLY A 251 11.86 7.88 -11.64
N GLY A 252 11.70 7.74 -10.32
CA GLY A 252 12.74 8.04 -9.35
C GLY A 252 13.91 7.06 -9.41
N LEU A 253 15.07 7.52 -8.92
CA LEU A 253 16.23 6.67 -8.71
C LEU A 253 16.08 5.89 -7.40
N GLN A 254 16.71 4.71 -7.32
CA GLN A 254 16.83 3.97 -6.05
C GLN A 254 17.91 4.59 -5.17
N ILE A 255 17.61 5.75 -4.62
CA ILE A 255 18.45 6.48 -3.65
C ILE A 255 17.65 6.74 -2.37
N TRP A 256 18.35 7.10 -1.31
CA TRP A 256 17.68 7.50 -0.07
C TRP A 256 16.80 8.72 -0.27
N PRO A 257 15.56 8.70 0.24
CA PRO A 257 14.59 9.76 -0.03
C PRO A 257 14.99 11.10 0.58
N GLY A 258 14.51 12.16 -0.05
CA GLY A 258 14.65 13.53 0.41
C GLY A 258 13.31 14.14 0.77
N LYS A 259 13.36 15.32 1.38
CA LYS A 259 12.17 16.12 1.62
C LYS A 259 12.04 17.24 0.58
N VAL A 260 10.81 17.48 0.17
CA VAL A 260 10.38 18.60 -0.69
C VAL A 260 9.58 19.63 0.12
N GLN A 261 9.04 20.67 -0.52
CA GLN A 261 8.25 21.72 0.14
C GLN A 261 8.94 22.35 1.37
N GLY A 262 10.19 22.77 1.19
CA GLY A 262 10.96 23.38 2.28
C GLY A 262 11.25 22.41 3.45
N GLY A 263 11.41 21.14 3.15
CA GLY A 263 11.75 20.13 4.15
C GLY A 263 10.57 19.52 4.91
N ARG A 264 9.33 19.78 4.49
CA ARG A 264 8.11 19.35 5.18
C ARG A 264 7.62 17.97 4.77
N ILE A 265 7.73 17.58 3.49
CA ILE A 265 7.14 16.37 2.91
C ILE A 265 8.26 15.47 2.39
N TRP A 266 8.28 14.19 2.78
CA TRP A 266 9.11 13.17 2.16
C TRP A 266 8.62 12.85 0.75
N ASP A 267 9.54 12.84 -0.21
CA ASP A 267 9.25 12.37 -1.57
C ASP A 267 9.64 10.90 -1.71
N PHE A 268 8.65 10.06 -2.01
CA PHE A 268 8.78 8.61 -2.19
C PHE A 268 8.42 8.21 -3.62
N PRO A 269 9.29 8.49 -4.61
CA PRO A 269 8.98 8.23 -6.00
C PRO A 269 8.90 6.73 -6.26
N LEU A 270 8.02 6.31 -7.16
CA LEU A 270 8.14 5.01 -7.80
C LEU A 270 9.46 4.95 -8.59
N GLN A 271 10.15 3.84 -8.49
CA GLN A 271 11.55 3.74 -8.91
C GLN A 271 11.68 3.02 -10.25
N SER A 272 12.63 3.45 -11.06
CA SER A 272 13.04 2.72 -12.26
C SER A 272 13.89 1.52 -11.85
N ILE A 273 13.46 0.32 -12.26
CA ILE A 273 14.09 -0.97 -11.94
C ILE A 273 14.51 -1.72 -13.20
N PRO A 274 15.49 -2.64 -13.13
CA PRO A 274 15.85 -3.46 -14.26
C PRO A 274 14.66 -4.24 -14.82
N PHE A 275 14.59 -4.34 -16.14
CA PHE A 275 13.59 -5.14 -16.84
C PHE A 275 14.29 -6.29 -17.57
N PRO A 276 14.33 -7.50 -17.00
CA PRO A 276 15.09 -8.62 -17.55
C PRO A 276 14.78 -8.91 -19.02
N GLY A 277 15.84 -9.08 -19.81
CA GLY A 277 15.72 -9.24 -21.26
C GLY A 277 15.72 -7.92 -22.05
N HIS A 278 15.77 -6.77 -21.37
CA HIS A 278 15.80 -5.44 -22.01
C HIS A 278 16.97 -4.61 -21.49
N SER A 279 17.41 -3.64 -22.31
CA SER A 279 18.45 -2.67 -21.94
C SER A 279 17.92 -1.44 -21.22
N PHE A 280 16.59 -1.25 -21.18
CA PHE A 280 15.92 -0.16 -20.46
C PHE A 280 15.37 -0.63 -19.11
N GLN A 281 15.03 0.32 -18.27
CA GLN A 281 14.40 0.10 -16.98
C GLN A 281 12.90 0.35 -17.07
N VAL A 282 12.13 -0.32 -16.22
CA VAL A 282 10.69 -0.14 -16.07
C VAL A 282 10.37 0.46 -14.71
N LEU A 283 9.28 1.21 -14.60
CA LEU A 283 8.81 1.70 -13.32
C LEU A 283 8.35 0.52 -12.44
N SER A 284 8.65 0.57 -11.16
CA SER A 284 8.32 -0.48 -10.16
C SER A 284 6.82 -0.53 -9.84
N MET A 285 6.00 -0.69 -10.88
CA MET A 285 4.53 -0.74 -10.80
C MET A 285 3.98 -1.79 -11.78
N ASP A 286 2.97 -2.52 -11.34
CA ASP A 286 2.32 -3.58 -12.13
C ASP A 286 1.77 -3.08 -13.47
N TYR A 287 1.16 -1.89 -13.51
CA TYR A 287 0.69 -1.27 -14.75
C TYR A 287 1.83 -1.05 -15.76
N ASN A 288 2.99 -0.59 -15.29
CA ASN A 288 4.12 -0.32 -16.19
C ASN A 288 4.74 -1.62 -16.73
N LEU A 289 4.71 -2.70 -15.96
CA LEU A 289 5.08 -4.03 -16.44
C LEU A 289 4.09 -4.50 -17.51
N MET A 290 2.79 -4.40 -17.24
CA MET A 290 1.75 -4.74 -18.22
C MET A 290 1.86 -3.90 -19.51
N ALA A 291 2.10 -2.60 -19.38
CA ALA A 291 2.24 -1.71 -20.52
C ALA A 291 3.39 -2.13 -21.45
N ASN A 292 4.51 -2.57 -20.88
CA ASN A 292 5.67 -3.02 -21.65
C ASN A 292 5.54 -4.47 -22.18
N GLN A 293 4.78 -5.33 -21.52
CA GLN A 293 4.63 -6.73 -21.90
C GLN A 293 3.49 -6.97 -22.91
N SER A 294 2.33 -6.36 -22.66
CA SER A 294 1.13 -6.55 -23.47
C SER A 294 0.65 -5.28 -24.18
N ASN A 295 1.48 -4.24 -24.25
CA ASN A 295 1.11 -2.92 -24.79
C ASN A 295 -0.15 -2.34 -24.11
N ALA A 296 -0.16 -2.39 -22.76
CA ALA A 296 -1.27 -2.00 -21.92
C ALA A 296 -2.61 -2.74 -22.20
N ASN A 297 -2.54 -3.90 -22.84
CA ASN A 297 -3.74 -4.75 -23.05
C ASN A 297 -3.94 -5.64 -21.81
N PRO A 298 -5.04 -5.45 -21.03
CA PRO A 298 -5.32 -6.27 -19.84
C PRO A 298 -5.75 -7.72 -20.17
N LEU A 299 -6.00 -8.01 -21.45
CA LEU A 299 -6.36 -9.32 -21.97
C LEU A 299 -5.39 -9.73 -23.09
N GLY A 300 -4.10 -9.63 -22.83
CA GLY A 300 -3.05 -9.97 -23.79
C GLY A 300 -2.97 -11.48 -24.10
N ASP A 301 -1.96 -11.86 -24.88
CA ASP A 301 -1.76 -13.24 -25.31
C ASP A 301 -1.51 -14.19 -24.12
N ARG A 302 -2.41 -15.12 -23.91
CA ARG A 302 -2.37 -16.11 -22.82
C ARG A 302 -1.13 -17.02 -22.89
N ALA A 303 -0.59 -17.26 -24.09
CA ALA A 303 0.62 -18.06 -24.26
C ALA A 303 1.85 -17.39 -23.60
N GLN A 304 1.82 -16.07 -23.42
CA GLN A 304 2.88 -15.28 -22.80
C GLN A 304 2.76 -15.15 -21.27
N TYR A 305 1.62 -15.47 -20.67
CA TYR A 305 1.35 -15.20 -19.26
C TYR A 305 2.40 -15.77 -18.31
N ALA A 306 2.87 -16.97 -18.56
CA ALA A 306 3.92 -17.59 -17.71
C ALA A 306 5.25 -16.83 -17.80
N ALA A 307 5.65 -16.44 -19.02
CA ALA A 307 6.87 -15.67 -19.26
C ALA A 307 6.75 -14.25 -18.68
N TRP A 308 5.64 -13.57 -18.89
CA TRP A 308 5.38 -12.23 -18.34
C TRP A 308 5.34 -12.21 -16.81
N ARG A 309 4.72 -13.21 -16.18
CA ARG A 309 4.74 -13.36 -14.73
C ARG A 309 6.16 -13.51 -14.19
N ALA A 310 6.94 -14.39 -14.81
CA ALA A 310 8.34 -14.61 -14.42
C ALA A 310 9.16 -13.33 -14.57
N GLN A 311 9.06 -12.63 -15.70
CA GLN A 311 9.77 -11.38 -15.96
C GLN A 311 9.35 -10.28 -14.98
N ALA A 312 8.04 -10.14 -14.66
CA ALA A 312 7.55 -9.18 -13.68
C ALA A 312 8.13 -9.45 -12.28
N ARG A 313 8.05 -10.70 -11.80
CA ARG A 313 8.70 -11.13 -10.55
C ARG A 313 10.20 -10.79 -10.56
N ASP A 314 10.89 -11.16 -11.62
CA ASP A 314 12.34 -10.99 -11.72
C ASP A 314 12.74 -9.52 -11.82
N SER A 315 11.88 -8.65 -12.36
CA SER A 315 12.06 -7.19 -12.32
C SER A 315 12.03 -6.66 -10.88
N TYR A 316 11.02 -7.03 -10.09
CA TYR A 316 10.95 -6.66 -8.68
C TYR A 316 12.15 -7.17 -7.89
N LEU A 317 12.54 -8.43 -8.09
CA LEU A 317 13.70 -9.01 -7.42
C LEU A 317 15.03 -8.38 -7.86
N ALA A 318 15.16 -7.97 -9.13
CA ALA A 318 16.34 -7.25 -9.59
C ALA A 318 16.43 -5.85 -8.97
N GLY A 319 15.31 -5.13 -8.88
CA GLY A 319 15.24 -3.85 -8.17
C GLY A 319 15.58 -3.99 -6.69
N PHE A 320 15.04 -5.02 -6.03
CA PHE A 320 15.36 -5.34 -4.63
C PHE A 320 16.86 -5.63 -4.45
N ARG A 321 17.42 -6.56 -5.20
CA ARG A 321 18.84 -6.92 -5.09
C ARG A 321 19.76 -5.73 -5.31
N ARG A 322 19.48 -4.87 -6.29
CA ARG A 322 20.29 -3.68 -6.56
C ARG A 322 20.41 -2.78 -5.32
N ALA A 323 19.33 -2.54 -4.59
CA ALA A 323 19.37 -1.75 -3.36
C ALA A 323 19.97 -2.55 -2.18
N TYR A 324 19.54 -3.80 -2.01
CA TYR A 324 19.93 -4.68 -0.91
C TYR A 324 21.45 -4.95 -0.88
N GLU A 325 22.07 -5.18 -2.01
CA GLU A 325 23.49 -5.50 -2.14
C GLU A 325 24.38 -4.25 -2.17
N SER A 326 23.79 -3.04 -2.20
CA SER A 326 24.55 -1.81 -2.36
C SER A 326 24.16 -0.72 -1.34
N ASN A 327 23.45 0.31 -1.79
CA ASN A 327 23.17 1.53 -1.01
C ASN A 327 22.07 1.39 0.04
N ARG A 328 21.36 0.28 0.11
CA ARG A 328 20.26 0.04 1.06
C ARG A 328 19.14 1.08 1.02
N ALA A 329 19.02 1.82 -0.08
CA ALA A 329 17.92 2.76 -0.24
C ALA A 329 16.57 2.05 -0.16
N PRO A 330 15.55 2.62 0.48
CA PRO A 330 14.21 2.05 0.50
C PRO A 330 13.71 1.74 -0.90
N PHE A 331 13.07 0.59 -1.07
CA PHE A 331 12.51 0.15 -2.33
C PHE A 331 10.99 0.26 -2.32
N PHE A 332 10.41 0.95 -3.31
CA PHE A 332 8.99 1.23 -3.42
C PHE A 332 8.37 0.47 -4.59
N ILE A 333 7.28 -0.26 -4.32
CA ILE A 333 6.54 -1.03 -5.31
C ILE A 333 5.07 -0.60 -5.27
N GLY A 334 4.55 -0.14 -6.41
CA GLY A 334 3.15 0.21 -6.59
C GLY A 334 2.38 -0.88 -7.30
N ASN A 335 1.13 -1.08 -6.89
CA ASN A 335 0.27 -2.11 -7.45
C ASN A 335 -1.18 -1.64 -7.47
N HIS A 336 -2.01 -2.36 -8.26
CA HIS A 336 -3.46 -2.22 -8.29
C HIS A 336 -4.11 -3.58 -7.96
N PHE A 337 -5.32 -3.57 -7.38
CA PHE A 337 -6.07 -4.81 -7.15
C PHE A 337 -6.77 -5.29 -8.42
N GLU A 338 -5.97 -5.50 -9.47
CA GLU A 338 -6.44 -5.84 -10.81
C GLU A 338 -6.00 -7.24 -11.26
N ARG A 339 -6.85 -7.89 -12.06
CA ARG A 339 -6.56 -9.22 -12.62
C ARG A 339 -6.08 -9.14 -14.07
N TRP A 340 -5.34 -8.11 -14.42
CA TRP A 340 -4.77 -7.96 -15.76
C TRP A 340 -4.00 -9.22 -16.17
N ASN A 341 -4.20 -9.61 -17.43
CA ASN A 341 -3.58 -10.80 -18.00
C ASN A 341 -3.77 -12.06 -17.13
N GLY A 342 -5.00 -12.24 -16.59
CA GLY A 342 -5.32 -13.39 -15.75
C GLY A 342 -4.82 -13.30 -14.30
N GLY A 343 -4.31 -12.15 -13.85
CA GLY A 343 -3.84 -11.93 -12.50
C GLY A 343 -2.35 -12.20 -12.29
N ILE A 344 -1.60 -12.37 -13.39
CA ILE A 344 -0.17 -12.75 -13.35
C ILE A 344 0.71 -11.76 -12.58
N TYR A 345 0.33 -10.45 -12.57
CA TYR A 345 1.09 -9.42 -11.84
C TYR A 345 0.91 -9.57 -10.33
N MET A 346 -0.30 -9.91 -9.88
CA MET A 346 -0.57 -10.20 -8.47
C MET A 346 0.19 -11.44 -8.00
N ASP A 347 0.26 -12.48 -8.84
CA ASP A 347 1.06 -13.66 -8.54
C ASP A 347 2.58 -13.35 -8.53
N ALA A 348 3.03 -12.44 -9.41
CA ALA A 348 4.43 -12.00 -9.44
C ALA A 348 4.81 -11.20 -8.18
N VAL A 349 3.92 -10.32 -7.71
CA VAL A 349 4.12 -9.55 -6.46
C VAL A 349 4.16 -10.49 -5.25
N GLU A 350 3.24 -11.45 -5.13
CA GLU A 350 3.26 -12.44 -4.05
C GLU A 350 4.56 -13.24 -4.03
N GLN A 351 5.01 -13.73 -5.20
CA GLN A 351 6.30 -14.41 -5.31
C GLN A 351 7.48 -13.52 -4.92
N ALA A 352 7.44 -12.22 -5.26
CA ALA A 352 8.47 -11.27 -4.86
C ALA A 352 8.46 -11.06 -3.33
N ILE A 353 7.29 -10.86 -2.70
CA ILE A 353 7.14 -10.74 -1.25
C ILE A 353 7.75 -11.96 -0.56
N THR A 354 7.34 -13.18 -0.95
CA THR A 354 7.84 -14.42 -0.37
C THR A 354 9.37 -14.53 -0.46
N ARG A 355 9.96 -14.14 -1.60
CA ARG A 355 11.42 -14.18 -1.76
C ARG A 355 12.14 -13.10 -0.95
N ILE A 356 11.60 -11.90 -0.90
CA ILE A 356 12.17 -10.79 -0.13
C ILE A 356 12.12 -11.08 1.37
N ALA A 357 11.04 -11.69 1.84
CA ALA A 357 10.83 -12.06 3.24
C ALA A 357 11.86 -13.09 3.78
N THR A 358 12.62 -13.77 2.93
CA THR A 358 13.66 -14.73 3.38
C THR A 358 14.92 -14.06 3.94
N HIS A 359 15.01 -12.74 3.92
CA HIS A 359 16.18 -11.99 4.39
C HIS A 359 15.91 -11.36 5.76
N ASP A 360 16.69 -11.72 6.76
CA ASP A 360 16.47 -11.32 8.18
C ASP A 360 16.58 -9.81 8.42
N ASP A 361 17.36 -9.09 7.60
CA ASP A 361 17.59 -7.65 7.72
C ASP A 361 16.73 -6.81 6.76
N VAL A 362 15.67 -7.40 6.22
CA VAL A 362 14.62 -6.71 5.47
C VAL A 362 13.51 -6.27 6.42
N ARG A 363 12.94 -5.11 6.12
CA ARG A 363 11.75 -4.57 6.78
C ARG A 363 10.72 -4.22 5.71
N MET A 364 9.67 -5.03 5.60
CA MET A 364 8.51 -4.73 4.76
C MET A 364 7.55 -3.85 5.56
N VAL A 365 7.53 -2.56 5.24
CA VAL A 365 6.87 -1.53 6.06
C VAL A 365 5.88 -0.71 5.25
N SER A 366 4.95 -0.03 5.92
CA SER A 366 4.14 1.03 5.31
C SER A 366 4.96 2.30 5.10
N PHE A 367 4.47 3.23 4.27
CA PHE A 367 5.10 4.55 4.14
C PHE A 367 5.10 5.31 5.47
N ARG A 368 4.05 5.20 6.28
CA ARG A 368 3.99 5.76 7.64
C ARG A 368 5.15 5.27 8.51
N GLN A 369 5.37 3.98 8.54
CA GLN A 369 6.44 3.37 9.34
C GLN A 369 7.83 3.79 8.83
N LEU A 370 8.00 3.90 7.51
CA LEU A 370 9.23 4.43 6.92
C LEU A 370 9.45 5.91 7.31
N VAL A 371 8.42 6.75 7.26
CA VAL A 371 8.48 8.14 7.74
C VAL A 371 8.93 8.20 9.19
N GLN A 372 8.32 7.40 10.07
CA GLN A 372 8.68 7.35 11.48
C GLN A 372 10.15 6.97 11.68
N TRP A 373 10.62 5.98 10.92
CA TRP A 373 12.02 5.58 10.99
C TRP A 373 12.95 6.70 10.48
N LEU A 374 12.67 7.29 9.34
CA LEU A 374 13.47 8.38 8.77
C LEU A 374 13.52 9.61 9.71
N GLU A 375 12.40 9.97 10.32
CA GLU A 375 12.34 11.11 11.26
C GLU A 375 13.04 10.83 12.60
N ALA A 376 13.25 9.57 12.96
CA ALA A 376 14.02 9.20 14.12
C ALA A 376 15.54 9.28 13.89
N GLN A 377 16.02 9.27 12.64
CA GLN A 377 17.45 9.27 12.33
C GLN A 377 18.10 10.64 12.52
N ASP A 378 19.41 10.64 12.74
CA ASP A 378 20.21 11.86 12.70
C ASP A 378 20.17 12.43 11.26
N PRO A 379 19.84 13.72 11.07
CA PRO A 379 19.85 14.34 9.75
C PRO A 379 21.20 14.25 9.03
N ALA A 380 22.33 14.22 9.76
CA ALA A 380 23.66 14.04 9.17
C ALA A 380 23.83 12.63 8.59
N VAL A 381 23.33 11.60 9.26
CA VAL A 381 23.31 10.22 8.76
C VAL A 381 22.49 10.14 7.47
N LEU A 382 21.29 10.73 7.45
CA LEU A 382 20.46 10.73 6.25
C LEU A 382 21.11 11.49 5.08
N ARG A 383 21.75 12.64 5.34
CA ARG A 383 22.51 13.35 4.29
C ARG A 383 23.62 12.47 3.72
N LYS A 384 24.34 11.75 4.57
CA LYS A 384 25.41 10.85 4.16
C LYS A 384 24.89 9.67 3.33
N LEU A 385 23.81 9.01 3.78
CA LEU A 385 23.14 7.95 3.03
C LEU A 385 22.69 8.41 1.62
N ARG A 386 22.22 9.64 1.48
CA ARG A 386 21.78 10.22 0.21
C ARG A 386 22.92 10.49 -0.79
N THR A 387 24.18 10.43 -0.39
CA THR A 387 25.30 10.53 -1.32
C THR A 387 25.55 9.25 -2.12
N LEU A 388 24.95 8.13 -1.69
CA LEU A 388 25.11 6.85 -2.39
C LEU A 388 24.18 6.75 -3.60
N ASN A 389 24.75 6.54 -4.77
CA ASN A 389 23.99 6.34 -6.01
C ASN A 389 23.35 4.95 -6.08
N PRO A 390 22.39 4.70 -7.01
CA PRO A 390 21.84 3.39 -7.25
C PRO A 390 22.96 2.37 -7.57
N GLY A 391 22.95 1.24 -6.87
CA GLY A 391 23.96 0.19 -7.04
C GLY A 391 25.33 0.50 -6.45
N GLN A 392 25.49 1.61 -5.74
CA GLN A 392 26.76 2.00 -5.11
C GLN A 392 26.81 1.51 -3.66
N SER A 393 27.78 0.67 -3.34
CA SER A 393 28.12 0.34 -1.96
C SER A 393 29.01 1.41 -1.34
N PRO A 394 28.94 1.65 -0.01
CA PRO A 394 29.83 2.59 0.66
C PRO A 394 31.30 2.12 0.60
N LEU A 395 32.18 3.05 0.26
CA LEU A 395 33.63 2.79 0.30
C LEU A 395 34.06 2.48 1.74
N GLY A 396 34.92 1.50 1.95
CA GLY A 396 35.34 1.05 3.28
C GLY A 396 34.25 0.30 4.08
N GLY A 397 33.08 0.06 3.46
CA GLY A 397 31.97 -0.60 4.11
C GLY A 397 31.16 0.30 5.06
N TRP A 398 30.09 -0.24 5.62
CA TRP A 398 29.13 0.50 6.44
C TRP A 398 29.74 1.01 7.75
N ALA A 399 30.64 0.23 8.37
CA ALA A 399 31.28 0.60 9.62
C ALA A 399 32.13 1.89 9.49
N GLU A 400 32.90 2.00 8.41
CA GLU A 400 33.67 3.21 8.11
C GLU A 400 32.76 4.35 7.64
N PHE A 401 31.84 4.07 6.73
CA PHE A 401 30.97 5.07 6.13
C PHE A 401 30.07 5.77 7.14
N LEU A 402 29.52 5.06 8.14
CA LEU A 402 28.63 5.62 9.18
C LEU A 402 29.29 5.67 10.57
N GLY A 403 30.57 5.24 10.71
CA GLY A 403 31.24 5.09 11.99
C GLY A 403 31.69 6.38 12.68
N THR A 404 31.84 7.48 11.94
CA THR A 404 32.13 8.80 12.53
C THR A 404 30.82 9.57 12.71
N ALA A 405 30.39 9.75 13.95
CA ALA A 405 29.49 10.85 14.27
C ALA A 405 30.17 12.16 13.78
N ALA A 406 29.46 12.95 12.97
CA ALA A 406 29.94 14.26 12.58
C ALA A 406 30.24 15.05 13.89
N SER A 407 31.49 15.38 14.12
CA SER A 407 31.85 16.34 15.19
C SER A 407 31.13 17.65 14.90
N PRO A 408 30.61 18.34 15.92
CA PRO A 408 29.94 19.64 15.75
C PRO A 408 30.84 20.78 15.24
N SER A 409 32.10 20.49 14.90
CA SER A 409 33.11 21.51 14.54
C SER A 409 33.17 21.96 13.09
N ASP A 410 32.37 21.37 12.16
CA ASP A 410 32.42 21.72 10.74
C ASP A 410 31.39 22.75 10.28
N THR A 411 30.67 23.41 11.19
CA THR A 411 29.68 24.46 10.85
C THR A 411 30.19 25.89 11.05
N ALA A 412 31.50 26.06 11.19
CA ALA A 412 32.09 27.40 11.36
C ALA A 412 33.22 27.64 10.33
N ALA A 413 32.95 27.59 9.04
CA ALA A 413 33.74 28.23 7.98
C ALA A 413 33.04 28.05 6.60
N SER A 414 32.15 28.94 6.24
CA SER A 414 32.02 29.64 4.98
C SER A 414 30.67 30.37 4.88
#